data_9db693923858cd91c7b10cc9fc244802
#
_entry.id   9db693923858cd91c7b10cc9fc244802
#
_cell.length_a   1.000
_cell.length_b   1.000
_cell.length_c   1.000
_cell.angle_alpha   90.00
_cell.angle_beta   90.00
_cell.angle_gamma   90.00
#
_symmetry.space_group_name_H-M   'P 1'
#
loop_
_entity.id
_entity.type
_entity.pdbx_description
1 polymer ?
#
loop_
_entity_poly.entity_id
_entity_poly.type
_entity_poly.pdbx_seq_one_letter_code
_entity_poly.pdbx_strand_id
1 'polypeptide(L)'
;AFIDTTTNKVVVNLKVAGKNPEHAVFSPDLKWLYVSAEEGDVVDVIDARNRKQVTSVKTGQRPRGIGFLPDSSRAYVAAEEAHMVYSIDTAKQVVLKTIKAGQRANGVAVRPDGKRVFVSNGADGTVSAIDTANDTVIATIPVGRRPWNMAITPDGKKLYVANGRSNSISVIDTETNQKITDITVGELPWGVVIR
;
A
#
# COMPACT_ATOMS: atom_id res chain seq x y z
N ALA A 1 -14.58 9.60 7.77
CA ALA A 1 -14.91 11.02 7.77
C ALA A 1 -13.97 11.81 6.86
N PHE A 2 -14.47 12.87 6.22
CA PHE A 2 -13.65 13.91 5.61
C PHE A 2 -13.53 15.06 6.61
N ILE A 3 -12.30 15.45 6.89
CA ILE A 3 -11.99 16.52 7.84
C ILE A 3 -11.32 17.65 7.07
N ASP A 4 -11.83 18.87 7.25
CA ASP A 4 -11.18 20.08 6.76
C ASP A 4 -10.00 20.42 7.67
N THR A 5 -8.77 20.39 7.12
CA THR A 5 -7.52 20.60 7.86
C THR A 5 -7.29 22.07 8.24
N THR A 6 -8.01 23.01 7.66
CA THR A 6 -7.94 24.43 8.01
C THR A 6 -8.75 24.72 9.27
N THR A 7 -9.92 24.09 9.36
CA THR A 7 -10.86 24.30 10.47
C THR A 7 -10.87 23.18 11.50
N ASN A 8 -10.21 22.05 11.21
CA ASN A 8 -10.24 20.79 11.97
C ASN A 8 -11.67 20.28 12.25
N LYS A 9 -12.59 20.53 11.33
CA LYS A 9 -13.99 20.09 11.47
C LYS A 9 -14.32 18.96 10.51
N VAL A 10 -15.16 18.05 10.97
CA VAL A 10 -15.75 17.03 10.09
C VAL A 10 -16.69 17.71 9.10
N VAL A 11 -16.41 17.56 7.81
CA VAL A 11 -17.23 18.10 6.71
C VAL A 11 -18.27 17.10 6.27
N VAL A 12 -17.88 15.83 6.18
CA VAL A 12 -18.75 14.73 5.74
C VAL A 12 -18.38 13.45 6.46
N ASN A 13 -19.40 12.74 6.93
CA ASN A 13 -19.30 11.32 7.30
C ASN A 13 -19.83 10.49 6.15
N LEU A 14 -18.97 9.80 5.43
CA LEU A 14 -19.33 8.89 4.36
C LEU A 14 -19.36 7.46 4.89
N LYS A 15 -20.53 6.81 4.79
CA LYS A 15 -20.63 5.38 5.00
C LYS A 15 -20.22 4.68 3.71
N VAL A 16 -19.16 3.88 3.78
CA VAL A 16 -18.69 3.04 2.68
C VAL A 16 -19.43 1.70 2.67
N ALA A 17 -19.47 1.04 1.52
CA ALA A 17 -20.19 -0.23 1.36
C ALA A 17 -19.42 -1.42 1.94
N GLY A 18 -18.10 -1.37 1.86
CA GLY A 18 -17.22 -2.43 2.36
C GLY A 18 -17.22 -2.52 3.89
N LYS A 19 -17.02 -3.73 4.39
CA LYS A 19 -17.01 -4.01 5.82
C LYS A 19 -15.63 -3.84 6.42
N ASN A 20 -15.53 -3.20 7.56
CA ASN A 20 -14.29 -2.90 8.28
C ASN A 20 -13.28 -2.10 7.43
N PRO A 21 -13.56 -0.80 7.12
CA PRO A 21 -12.62 0.05 6.39
C PRO A 21 -11.37 0.30 7.22
N GLU A 22 -10.19 0.14 6.62
CA GLU A 22 -8.92 0.25 7.35
C GLU A 22 -7.98 1.33 6.79
N HIS A 23 -7.61 1.25 5.51
CA HIS A 23 -6.75 2.25 4.88
C HIS A 23 -7.53 3.12 3.91
N ALA A 24 -7.20 4.41 3.89
CA ALA A 24 -7.79 5.39 2.98
C ALA A 24 -6.66 6.18 2.31
N VAL A 25 -6.54 6.08 0.98
CA VAL A 25 -5.44 6.66 0.22
C VAL A 25 -6.00 7.43 -0.98
N PHE A 26 -5.60 8.69 -1.12
CA PHE A 26 -5.93 9.50 -2.29
C PHE A 26 -5.04 9.14 -3.49
N SER A 27 -5.62 9.16 -4.68
CA SER A 27 -4.81 9.20 -5.90
C SER A 27 -4.02 10.52 -5.98
N PRO A 28 -2.82 10.53 -6.60
CA PRO A 28 -1.99 11.73 -6.71
C PRO A 28 -2.71 12.92 -7.38
N ASP A 29 -3.60 12.66 -8.35
CA ASP A 29 -4.44 13.68 -9.01
C ASP A 29 -5.65 14.13 -8.17
N LEU A 30 -5.79 13.59 -6.95
CA LEU A 30 -6.89 13.88 -6.02
C LEU A 30 -8.30 13.58 -6.57
N LYS A 31 -8.40 12.79 -7.62
CA LYS A 31 -9.69 12.41 -8.21
C LYS A 31 -10.37 11.29 -7.41
N TRP A 32 -9.56 10.33 -6.94
CA TRP A 32 -10.06 9.15 -6.26
C TRP A 32 -9.56 9.07 -4.83
N LEU A 33 -10.40 8.57 -3.94
CA LEU A 33 -10.03 8.05 -2.64
C LEU A 33 -10.37 6.55 -2.61
N TYR A 34 -9.35 5.71 -2.46
CA TYR A 34 -9.54 4.28 -2.30
C TYR A 34 -9.53 3.92 -0.83
N VAL A 35 -10.48 3.09 -0.42
CA VAL A 35 -10.61 2.61 0.96
C VAL A 35 -10.62 1.09 0.95
N SER A 36 -9.63 0.46 1.57
CA SER A 36 -9.61 -0.99 1.73
C SER A 36 -10.59 -1.42 2.81
N ALA A 37 -11.47 -2.36 2.49
CA ALA A 37 -12.45 -2.94 3.40
C ALA A 37 -12.04 -4.37 3.78
N GLU A 38 -11.39 -4.48 4.93
CA GLU A 38 -10.67 -5.69 5.37
C GLU A 38 -11.54 -6.95 5.39
N GLU A 39 -12.76 -6.86 5.90
CA GLU A 39 -13.70 -7.98 5.98
C GLU A 39 -14.68 -8.01 4.79
N GLY A 40 -14.58 -7.05 3.88
CA GLY A 40 -15.43 -6.96 2.69
C GLY A 40 -14.79 -7.54 1.44
N ASP A 41 -13.48 -7.83 1.47
CA ASP A 41 -12.70 -8.31 0.33
C ASP A 41 -12.79 -7.39 -0.91
N VAL A 42 -12.97 -6.09 -0.65
CA VAL A 42 -13.12 -5.04 -1.67
C VAL A 42 -12.29 -3.82 -1.34
N VAL A 43 -12.04 -3.02 -2.36
CA VAL A 43 -11.61 -1.63 -2.23
C VAL A 43 -12.77 -0.75 -2.66
N ASP A 44 -13.28 0.05 -1.75
CA ASP A 44 -14.30 1.06 -2.06
C ASP A 44 -13.66 2.25 -2.76
N VAL A 45 -14.24 2.65 -3.88
CA VAL A 45 -13.78 3.77 -4.69
C VAL A 45 -14.71 4.95 -4.50
N ILE A 46 -14.12 6.05 -4.07
CA ILE A 46 -14.84 7.28 -3.74
C ILE A 46 -14.37 8.38 -4.70
N ASP A 47 -15.31 9.05 -5.37
CA ASP A 47 -15.06 10.33 -6.00
C ASP A 47 -14.70 11.35 -4.91
N ALA A 48 -13.44 11.76 -4.87
CA ALA A 48 -12.92 12.59 -3.79
C ALA A 48 -13.51 14.01 -3.81
N ARG A 49 -13.83 14.53 -5.01
CA ARG A 49 -14.44 15.86 -5.17
C ARG A 49 -15.88 15.88 -4.69
N ASN A 50 -16.67 14.88 -5.13
CA ASN A 50 -18.09 14.79 -4.80
C ASN A 50 -18.32 14.09 -3.46
N ARG A 51 -17.28 13.47 -2.88
CA ARG A 51 -17.33 12.72 -1.61
C ARG A 51 -18.42 11.65 -1.62
N LYS A 52 -18.51 10.93 -2.73
CA LYS A 52 -19.48 9.85 -2.94
C LYS A 52 -18.78 8.58 -3.39
N GLN A 53 -19.17 7.46 -2.81
CA GLN A 53 -18.74 6.16 -3.32
C GLN A 53 -19.34 5.93 -4.71
N VAL A 54 -18.51 5.54 -5.66
CA VAL A 54 -18.91 5.28 -7.05
C VAL A 54 -18.97 3.81 -7.36
N THR A 55 -18.11 3.00 -6.75
CA THR A 55 -18.08 1.56 -6.92
C THR A 55 -17.27 0.89 -5.81
N SER A 56 -17.24 -0.45 -5.82
CA SER A 56 -16.30 -1.27 -5.06
C SER A 56 -15.60 -2.22 -6.01
N VAL A 57 -14.27 -2.25 -5.97
CA VAL A 57 -13.46 -3.18 -6.76
C VAL A 57 -13.21 -4.42 -5.92
N LYS A 58 -13.63 -5.59 -6.42
CA LYS A 58 -13.38 -6.86 -5.75
C LYS A 58 -11.88 -7.21 -5.83
N THR A 59 -11.29 -7.49 -4.68
CA THR A 59 -9.93 -7.97 -4.53
C THR A 59 -9.94 -9.35 -3.86
N GLY A 60 -8.80 -9.83 -3.40
CA GLY A 60 -8.76 -11.03 -2.57
C GLY A 60 -9.01 -10.71 -1.10
N GLN A 61 -9.02 -11.76 -0.30
CA GLN A 61 -9.31 -11.70 1.12
C GLN A 61 -8.37 -10.74 1.86
N ARG A 62 -8.98 -9.89 2.67
CA ARG A 62 -8.33 -8.99 3.60
C ARG A 62 -7.44 -7.95 2.92
N PRO A 63 -8.01 -7.06 2.07
CA PRO A 63 -7.26 -5.96 1.47
C PRO A 63 -6.75 -4.99 2.54
N ARG A 64 -5.48 -4.58 2.41
CA ARG A 64 -4.73 -3.74 3.35
C ARG A 64 -4.16 -2.52 2.64
N GLY A 65 -2.84 -2.48 2.50
CA GLY A 65 -2.11 -1.36 1.92
C GLY A 65 -2.51 -1.06 0.49
N ILE A 66 -2.54 0.22 0.18
CA ILE A 66 -2.86 0.77 -1.14
C ILE A 66 -1.75 1.74 -1.54
N GLY A 67 -1.30 1.66 -2.79
CA GLY A 67 -0.35 2.61 -3.38
C GLY A 67 -0.75 2.95 -4.81
N PHE A 68 -0.77 4.23 -5.16
CA PHE A 68 -1.02 4.68 -6.53
C PHE A 68 0.29 4.95 -7.27
N LEU A 69 0.32 4.70 -8.58
CA LEU A 69 1.37 5.24 -9.42
C LEU A 69 1.31 6.78 -9.44
N PRO A 70 2.46 7.47 -9.60
CA PRO A 70 2.51 8.94 -9.58
C PRO A 70 1.62 9.61 -10.63
N ASP A 71 1.39 8.95 -11.77
CA ASP A 71 0.50 9.42 -12.84
C ASP A 71 -0.98 9.11 -12.60
N SER A 72 -1.29 8.52 -11.46
CA SER A 72 -2.65 8.09 -11.07
C SER A 72 -3.29 7.04 -11.98
N SER A 73 -2.58 6.47 -12.94
CA SER A 73 -3.13 5.51 -13.91
C SER A 73 -3.49 4.16 -13.29
N ARG A 74 -2.74 3.74 -12.26
CA ARG A 74 -2.94 2.46 -11.59
C ARG A 74 -2.79 2.57 -10.08
N ALA A 75 -3.51 1.71 -9.37
CA ALA A 75 -3.35 1.46 -7.95
C ALA A 75 -2.93 0.00 -7.72
N TYR A 76 -2.13 -0.22 -6.69
CA TYR A 76 -1.73 -1.54 -6.21
C TYR A 76 -2.30 -1.76 -4.81
N VAL A 77 -2.96 -2.89 -4.62
CA VAL A 77 -3.61 -3.25 -3.36
C VAL A 77 -3.07 -4.58 -2.89
N ALA A 78 -2.51 -4.62 -1.69
CA ALA A 78 -2.09 -5.86 -1.05
C ALA A 78 -3.29 -6.51 -0.34
N ALA A 79 -3.52 -7.81 -0.54
CA ALA A 79 -4.53 -8.59 0.14
C ALA A 79 -3.87 -9.65 1.03
N GLU A 80 -3.99 -9.45 2.35
CA GLU A 80 -3.18 -10.14 3.35
C GLU A 80 -3.42 -11.64 3.37
N GLU A 81 -4.68 -12.07 3.43
CA GLU A 81 -5.03 -13.49 3.51
C GLU A 81 -5.04 -14.17 2.13
N ALA A 82 -5.18 -13.38 1.06
CA ALA A 82 -5.04 -13.90 -0.30
C ALA A 82 -3.58 -14.09 -0.72
N HIS A 83 -2.62 -13.47 -0.03
CA HIS A 83 -1.19 -13.48 -0.38
C HIS A 83 -0.89 -12.93 -1.78
N MET A 84 -1.71 -11.96 -2.21
CA MET A 84 -1.70 -11.40 -3.55
C MET A 84 -1.62 -9.88 -3.52
N VAL A 85 -1.21 -9.32 -4.63
CA VAL A 85 -1.30 -7.89 -4.94
C VAL A 85 -2.16 -7.72 -6.18
N TYR A 86 -3.07 -6.76 -6.15
CA TYR A 86 -3.98 -6.44 -7.23
C TYR A 86 -3.57 -5.13 -7.88
N SER A 87 -3.25 -5.17 -9.18
CA SER A 87 -3.05 -3.98 -10.01
C SER A 87 -4.40 -3.58 -10.58
N ILE A 88 -4.82 -2.34 -10.33
CA ILE A 88 -6.15 -1.81 -10.65
C ILE A 88 -6.01 -0.62 -11.60
N ASP A 89 -6.72 -0.64 -12.73
CA ASP A 89 -6.91 0.50 -13.63
C ASP A 89 -7.83 1.53 -12.96
N THR A 90 -7.32 2.71 -12.68
CA THR A 90 -8.07 3.74 -11.95
C THR A 90 -9.09 4.49 -12.81
N ALA A 91 -8.99 4.43 -14.12
CA ALA A 91 -9.97 5.03 -15.03
C ALA A 91 -11.19 4.12 -15.22
N LYS A 92 -10.94 2.79 -15.30
CA LYS A 92 -11.98 1.78 -15.52
C LYS A 92 -12.50 1.16 -14.22
N GLN A 93 -11.76 1.31 -13.12
CA GLN A 93 -12.07 0.71 -11.81
C GLN A 93 -12.16 -0.82 -11.87
N VAL A 94 -11.21 -1.45 -12.57
CA VAL A 94 -11.14 -2.89 -12.72
C VAL A 94 -9.74 -3.44 -12.41
N VAL A 95 -9.68 -4.66 -11.92
CA VAL A 95 -8.41 -5.37 -11.73
C VAL A 95 -7.81 -5.70 -13.10
N LEU A 96 -6.58 -5.24 -13.34
CA LEU A 96 -5.79 -5.57 -14.54
C LEU A 96 -5.03 -6.86 -14.36
N LYS A 97 -4.43 -7.04 -13.18
CA LYS A 97 -3.60 -8.20 -12.89
C LYS A 97 -3.61 -8.56 -11.41
N THR A 98 -3.56 -9.86 -11.15
CA THR A 98 -3.29 -10.42 -9.83
C THR A 98 -1.85 -10.91 -9.80
N ILE A 99 -1.07 -10.46 -8.83
CA ILE A 99 0.36 -10.71 -8.70
C ILE A 99 0.56 -11.52 -7.42
N LYS A 100 1.19 -12.69 -7.55
CA LYS A 100 1.56 -13.49 -6.38
C LYS A 100 2.70 -12.80 -5.64
N ALA A 101 2.44 -12.37 -4.41
CA ALA A 101 3.45 -11.85 -3.49
C ALA A 101 3.86 -12.93 -2.47
N GLY A 102 4.57 -12.53 -1.42
CA GLY A 102 4.82 -13.42 -0.28
C GLY A 102 3.61 -13.52 0.65
N GLN A 103 3.72 -14.37 1.68
CA GLN A 103 2.63 -14.63 2.60
C GLN A 103 2.31 -13.41 3.47
N ARG A 104 1.02 -13.13 3.62
CA ARG A 104 0.47 -11.99 4.33
C ARG A 104 0.99 -10.65 3.76
N ALA A 105 0.76 -10.44 2.46
CA ALA A 105 1.02 -9.17 1.79
C ALA A 105 0.26 -8.04 2.47
N ASN A 106 0.96 -6.96 2.91
CA ASN A 106 0.38 -5.96 3.78
C ASN A 106 0.61 -4.52 3.29
N GLY A 107 1.74 -3.91 3.65
CA GLY A 107 2.06 -2.54 3.25
C GLY A 107 2.45 -2.44 1.78
N VAL A 108 2.13 -1.31 1.16
CA VAL A 108 2.47 -1.00 -0.22
C VAL A 108 3.17 0.35 -0.27
N ALA A 109 4.33 0.41 -0.96
CA ALA A 109 5.06 1.64 -1.21
C ALA A 109 5.43 1.73 -2.68
N VAL A 110 5.10 2.85 -3.32
CA VAL A 110 5.38 3.09 -4.75
C VAL A 110 6.58 4.02 -4.88
N ARG A 111 7.55 3.64 -5.72
CA ARG A 111 8.70 4.49 -6.00
C ARG A 111 8.25 5.75 -6.77
N PRO A 112 8.82 6.94 -6.49
CA PRO A 112 8.38 8.20 -7.09
C PRO A 112 8.45 8.26 -8.63
N ASP A 113 9.27 7.44 -9.25
CA ASP A 113 9.34 7.31 -10.72
C ASP A 113 8.27 6.37 -11.31
N GLY A 114 7.47 5.74 -10.46
CA GLY A 114 6.42 4.81 -10.86
C GLY A 114 6.89 3.45 -11.37
N LYS A 115 8.20 3.18 -11.43
CA LYS A 115 8.73 1.95 -12.04
C LYS A 115 8.76 0.74 -11.10
N ARG A 116 8.62 0.97 -9.80
CA ARG A 116 8.65 -0.08 -8.78
C ARG A 116 7.55 0.09 -7.75
N VAL A 117 7.01 -1.02 -7.33
CA VAL A 117 6.14 -1.13 -6.15
C VAL A 117 6.77 -2.14 -5.20
N PHE A 118 6.85 -1.78 -3.93
CA PHE A 118 7.33 -2.65 -2.87
C PHE A 118 6.16 -3.06 -1.99
N VAL A 119 6.13 -4.35 -1.64
CA VAL A 119 5.04 -4.92 -0.82
C VAL A 119 5.65 -5.72 0.32
N SER A 120 5.28 -5.41 1.56
CA SER A 120 5.73 -6.18 2.72
C SER A 120 4.96 -7.49 2.85
N ASN A 121 5.66 -8.59 3.14
CA ASN A 121 5.11 -9.93 3.33
C ASN A 121 5.25 -10.31 4.80
N GLY A 122 4.19 -10.06 5.57
CA GLY A 122 4.23 -10.10 7.03
C GLY A 122 4.56 -11.47 7.64
N ALA A 123 4.20 -12.57 7.00
CA ALA A 123 4.52 -13.91 7.50
C ALA A 123 5.90 -14.39 7.06
N ASP A 124 6.35 -14.01 5.85
CA ASP A 124 7.64 -14.45 5.30
C ASP A 124 8.82 -13.64 5.83
N GLY A 125 8.60 -12.45 6.42
CA GLY A 125 9.69 -11.56 6.80
C GLY A 125 10.46 -11.02 5.59
N THR A 126 9.75 -10.72 4.52
CA THR A 126 10.33 -10.24 3.25
C THR A 126 9.59 -9.03 2.70
N VAL A 127 10.20 -8.39 1.70
CA VAL A 127 9.56 -7.39 0.83
C VAL A 127 9.66 -7.87 -0.60
N SER A 128 8.54 -7.89 -1.32
CA SER A 128 8.51 -8.13 -2.76
C SER A 128 8.71 -6.82 -3.51
N ALA A 129 9.64 -6.78 -4.46
CA ALA A 129 9.78 -5.69 -5.42
C ALA A 129 9.09 -6.09 -6.73
N ILE A 130 8.13 -5.27 -7.17
CA ILE A 130 7.30 -5.50 -8.36
C ILE A 130 7.71 -4.49 -9.43
N ASP A 131 7.99 -4.98 -10.64
CA ASP A 131 8.15 -4.15 -11.83
C ASP A 131 6.78 -3.75 -12.37
N THR A 132 6.54 -2.45 -12.49
CA THR A 132 5.22 -1.93 -12.90
C THR A 132 4.98 -2.01 -14.40
N ALA A 133 6.03 -2.19 -15.22
CA ALA A 133 5.85 -2.34 -16.66
C ALA A 133 5.17 -3.67 -17.02
N ASN A 134 5.47 -4.73 -16.26
CA ASN A 134 5.01 -6.08 -16.53
C ASN A 134 4.12 -6.64 -15.40
N ASP A 135 3.98 -5.91 -14.28
CA ASP A 135 3.30 -6.38 -13.06
C ASP A 135 3.83 -7.74 -12.61
N THR A 136 5.16 -7.86 -12.45
CA THR A 136 5.85 -9.08 -12.02
C THR A 136 6.77 -8.82 -10.83
N VAL A 137 6.85 -9.79 -9.92
CA VAL A 137 7.84 -9.76 -8.83
C VAL A 137 9.23 -10.02 -9.43
N ILE A 138 10.15 -9.07 -9.23
CA ILE A 138 11.53 -9.14 -9.73
C ILE A 138 12.55 -9.43 -8.64
N ALA A 139 12.18 -9.21 -7.38
CA ALA A 139 13.03 -9.54 -6.23
C ALA A 139 12.17 -9.81 -4.99
N THR A 140 12.69 -10.69 -4.13
CA THR A 140 12.17 -10.93 -2.77
C THR A 140 13.31 -10.66 -1.80
N ILE A 141 13.15 -9.64 -0.96
CA ILE A 141 14.21 -9.05 -0.15
C ILE A 141 13.97 -9.45 1.31
N PRO A 142 14.88 -10.22 1.94
CA PRO A 142 14.76 -10.56 3.35
C PRO A 142 14.88 -9.32 4.25
N VAL A 143 13.95 -9.19 5.22
CA VAL A 143 13.91 -8.12 6.22
C VAL A 143 13.71 -8.72 7.62
N GLY A 144 13.31 -7.92 8.59
CA GLY A 144 12.97 -8.44 9.91
C GLY A 144 11.60 -9.15 9.96
N ARG A 145 11.26 -9.67 11.15
CA ARG A 145 9.99 -10.39 11.35
C ARG A 145 8.80 -9.45 11.37
N ARG A 146 7.71 -9.87 10.72
CA ARG A 146 6.45 -9.15 10.62
C ARG A 146 6.62 -7.73 10.07
N PRO A 147 7.16 -7.57 8.85
CA PRO A 147 7.18 -6.27 8.20
C PRO A 147 5.74 -5.80 7.95
N TRP A 148 5.51 -4.49 8.24
CA TRP A 148 4.21 -3.84 8.05
C TRP A 148 4.32 -2.68 7.08
N ASN A 149 4.14 -1.44 7.57
CA ASN A 149 4.19 -0.28 6.71
C ASN A 149 5.62 0.16 6.40
N MET A 150 5.75 0.80 5.25
CA MET A 150 7.01 1.21 4.66
C MET A 150 6.90 2.63 4.12
N ALA A 151 8.04 3.30 4.02
CA ALA A 151 8.14 4.58 3.34
C ALA A 151 9.38 4.65 2.46
N ILE A 152 9.25 5.27 1.29
CA ILE A 152 10.35 5.52 0.34
C ILE A 152 10.79 6.97 0.48
N THR A 153 12.10 7.21 0.40
CA THR A 153 12.66 8.57 0.35
C THR A 153 12.14 9.34 -0.86
N PRO A 154 12.03 10.69 -0.79
CA PRO A 154 11.56 11.50 -1.91
C PRO A 154 12.39 11.34 -3.19
N ASP A 155 13.69 11.03 -3.06
CA ASP A 155 14.57 10.75 -4.18
C ASP A 155 14.41 9.31 -4.75
N GLY A 156 13.55 8.51 -4.12
CA GLY A 156 13.25 7.14 -4.51
C GLY A 156 14.34 6.11 -4.22
N LYS A 157 15.47 6.48 -3.58
CA LYS A 157 16.64 5.60 -3.47
C LYS A 157 16.60 4.62 -2.30
N LYS A 158 15.88 4.94 -1.24
CA LYS A 158 15.82 4.10 -0.04
C LYS A 158 14.39 3.80 0.37
N LEU A 159 14.14 2.56 0.73
CA LEU A 159 12.90 2.12 1.37
C LEU A 159 13.20 1.74 2.82
N TYR A 160 12.40 2.26 3.72
CA TYR A 160 12.43 1.96 5.15
C TYR A 160 11.23 1.08 5.50
N VAL A 161 11.47 -0.05 6.13
CA VAL A 161 10.47 -1.09 6.44
C VAL A 161 10.38 -1.30 7.93
N ALA A 162 9.22 -1.07 8.52
CA ALA A 162 8.99 -1.33 9.94
C ALA A 162 8.78 -2.83 10.19
N ASN A 163 9.69 -3.45 10.96
CA ASN A 163 9.66 -4.87 11.31
C ASN A 163 9.07 -5.06 12.71
N GLY A 164 7.76 -5.18 12.79
CA GLY A 164 6.99 -5.13 14.03
C GLY A 164 7.37 -6.17 15.09
N ARG A 165 7.94 -7.31 14.72
CA ARG A 165 8.36 -8.36 15.65
C ARG A 165 9.88 -8.53 15.74
N SER A 166 10.64 -7.60 15.18
CA SER A 166 12.10 -7.54 15.30
C SER A 166 12.57 -6.26 15.98
N ASN A 167 11.65 -5.34 16.33
CA ASN A 167 11.97 -4.05 16.94
C ASN A 167 13.04 -3.29 16.13
N SER A 168 12.89 -3.31 14.80
CA SER A 168 13.85 -2.74 13.88
C SER A 168 13.19 -2.13 12.65
N ILE A 169 13.96 -1.29 11.97
CA ILE A 169 13.63 -0.79 10.63
C ILE A 169 14.70 -1.34 9.67
N SER A 170 14.28 -2.09 8.65
CA SER A 170 15.17 -2.46 7.55
C SER A 170 15.28 -1.32 6.55
N VAL A 171 16.50 -1.03 6.10
CA VAL A 171 16.79 -0.06 5.04
C VAL A 171 17.17 -0.83 3.78
N ILE A 172 16.47 -0.58 2.69
CA ILE A 172 16.66 -1.25 1.40
C ILE A 172 17.06 -0.21 0.36
N ASP A 173 18.07 -0.53 -0.46
CA ASP A 173 18.39 0.17 -1.69
C ASP A 173 17.37 -0.24 -2.76
N THR A 174 16.60 0.72 -3.27
CA THR A 174 15.50 0.45 -4.20
C THR A 174 15.93 0.18 -5.63
N GLU A 175 17.18 0.53 -5.97
CA GLU A 175 17.74 0.30 -7.29
C GLU A 175 18.29 -1.13 -7.41
N THR A 176 19.09 -1.53 -6.40
CA THR A 176 19.71 -2.87 -6.36
C THR A 176 18.77 -3.93 -5.76
N ASN A 177 17.68 -3.53 -5.10
CA ASN A 177 16.79 -4.40 -4.34
C ASN A 177 17.53 -5.18 -3.23
N GLN A 178 18.52 -4.57 -2.59
CA GLN A 178 19.29 -5.19 -1.52
C GLN A 178 19.08 -4.47 -0.19
N LYS A 179 19.01 -5.24 0.88
CA LYS A 179 19.01 -4.68 2.23
C LYS A 179 20.39 -4.12 2.56
N ILE A 180 20.43 -2.84 2.95
CA ILE A 180 21.65 -2.14 3.37
C ILE A 180 21.97 -2.45 4.84
N THR A 181 20.98 -2.29 5.73
CA THR A 181 21.14 -2.43 7.17
C THR A 181 19.81 -2.58 7.88
N ASP A 182 19.87 -2.94 9.16
CA ASP A 182 18.75 -2.85 10.09
C ASP A 182 19.08 -1.81 11.18
N ILE A 183 18.12 -0.97 11.53
CA ILE A 183 18.20 0.03 12.59
C ILE A 183 17.35 -0.44 13.75
N THR A 184 17.95 -0.62 14.93
CA THR A 184 17.20 -0.95 16.15
C THR A 184 16.35 0.25 16.57
N VAL A 185 15.07 0.00 16.89
CA VAL A 185 14.11 1.01 17.35
C VAL A 185 13.34 0.49 18.55
N GLY A 186 12.34 1.25 19.02
CA GLY A 186 11.45 0.83 20.09
C GLY A 186 10.64 -0.42 19.75
N GLU A 187 9.89 -0.91 20.73
CA GLU A 187 9.11 -2.14 20.58
C GLU A 187 7.96 -1.98 19.58
N LEU A 188 7.72 -3.04 18.81
CA LEU A 188 6.60 -3.19 17.88
C LEU A 188 6.40 -2.00 16.92
N PRO A 189 7.44 -1.56 16.17
CA PRO A 189 7.28 -0.48 15.22
C PRO A 189 6.21 -0.86 14.17
N TRP A 190 5.24 0.04 13.99
CA TRP A 190 4.10 -0.19 13.11
C TRP A 190 4.33 0.35 11.69
N GLY A 191 5.01 1.48 11.58
CA GLY A 191 5.22 2.16 10.31
C GLY A 191 6.32 3.19 10.34
N VAL A 192 6.60 3.73 9.16
CA VAL A 192 7.60 4.78 8.91
C VAL A 192 6.95 5.89 8.11
N VAL A 193 7.27 7.13 8.43
CA VAL A 193 6.90 8.31 7.66
C VAL A 193 8.18 9.09 7.35
N ILE A 194 8.32 9.52 6.11
CA ILE A 194 9.43 10.37 5.63
C ILE A 194 8.81 11.67 5.13
N ARG A 195 9.40 12.79 5.53
CA ARG A 195 9.01 14.15 5.11
C ARG A 195 10.10 14.79 4.28
#